data_e92774f5884bd124b7bd7e0adc3d9fab
#
_entry.id   e92774f5884bd124b7bd7e0adc3d9fab
#
_cell.length_a   1.000
_cell.length_b   1.000
_cell.length_c   1.000
_cell.angle_alpha   90.00
_cell.angle_beta   90.00
_cell.angle_gamma   90.00
#
_symmetry.space_group_name_H-M   'P 1'
#
loop_
_entity.id
_entity.type
_entity.pdbx_description
1 polymer ?
#
loop_
_entity_poly.entity_id
_entity_poly.type
_entity_poly.pdbx_seq_one_letter_code
_entity_poly.pdbx_strand_id
1 'polypeptide(L)'
;MDKVVELAKQNGYVADHVVATDETPNGRPWPAQALANVIALGIDDVAACVKVDDTVPGILEGRRAGMWTVALVCSGNALGLTWEGYRALSAEKLESERKRIHAMFESSRPHYLIDTINELPEVIADINRRLAKGEMPQAS
;
A
#
# COMPACT_ATOMS: atom_id res chain seq x y z
N MET A 1 17.36 3.93 -7.50
CA MET A 1 16.77 3.04 -6.48
C MET A 1 17.79 2.63 -5.40
N ASP A 2 19.01 2.27 -5.73
CA ASP A 2 20.04 1.72 -4.81
C ASP A 2 20.30 2.56 -3.55
N LYS A 3 20.40 3.89 -3.68
CA LYS A 3 20.60 4.79 -2.54
C LYS A 3 19.45 4.77 -1.52
N VAL A 4 18.22 4.59 -1.98
CA VAL A 4 17.03 4.53 -1.11
C VAL A 4 17.00 3.21 -0.37
N VAL A 5 17.30 2.10 -1.06
CA VAL A 5 17.38 0.76 -0.48
C VAL A 5 18.49 0.70 0.58
N GLU A 6 19.65 1.27 0.29
CA GLU A 6 20.77 1.31 1.23
C GLU A 6 20.44 2.13 2.48
N LEU A 7 19.79 3.29 2.33
CA LEU A 7 19.36 4.11 3.45
C LEU A 7 18.29 3.39 4.31
N ALA A 8 17.38 2.67 3.67
CA ALA A 8 16.38 1.87 4.36
C ALA A 8 17.03 0.77 5.20
N LYS A 9 18.03 0.07 4.66
CA LYS A 9 18.83 -0.91 5.38
C LYS A 9 19.51 -0.33 6.63
N GLN A 10 20.14 0.84 6.48
CA GLN A 10 20.79 1.55 7.61
C GLN A 10 19.79 1.90 8.73
N ASN A 11 18.52 2.06 8.39
CA ASN A 11 17.44 2.31 9.34
C ASN A 11 16.70 1.02 9.77
N GLY A 12 17.26 -0.15 9.50
CA GLY A 12 16.75 -1.44 9.97
C GLY A 12 15.66 -2.06 9.09
N TYR A 13 15.33 -1.47 7.94
CA TYR A 13 14.41 -2.05 6.98
C TYR A 13 15.15 -2.79 5.88
N VAL A 14 14.92 -4.10 5.77
CA VAL A 14 15.50 -4.95 4.73
C VAL A 14 14.36 -5.56 3.91
N ALA A 15 14.29 -5.21 2.63
CA ALA A 15 13.33 -5.84 1.71
C ALA A 15 13.90 -7.17 1.19
N ASP A 16 13.05 -8.19 1.11
CA ASP A 16 13.42 -9.48 0.52
C ASP A 16 13.65 -9.38 -0.99
N HIS A 17 12.88 -8.50 -1.66
CA HIS A 17 13.04 -8.19 -3.08
C HIS A 17 12.59 -6.75 -3.38
N VAL A 18 13.24 -6.11 -4.35
CA VAL A 18 12.92 -4.74 -4.80
C VAL A 18 12.87 -4.72 -6.32
N VAL A 19 11.81 -4.14 -6.87
CA VAL A 19 11.65 -3.90 -8.31
C VAL A 19 11.57 -2.40 -8.57
N ALA A 20 12.46 -1.88 -9.42
CA ALA A 20 12.41 -0.50 -9.88
C ALA A 20 11.50 -0.35 -11.11
N THR A 21 11.03 0.89 -11.35
CA THR A 21 10.06 1.16 -12.43
C THR A 21 10.63 0.88 -13.84
N ASP A 22 11.92 1.02 -14.02
CA ASP A 22 12.65 0.78 -15.26
C ASP A 22 12.97 -0.70 -15.52
N GLU A 23 12.69 -1.58 -14.57
CA GLU A 23 12.88 -3.03 -14.69
C GLU A 23 11.66 -3.76 -15.26
N THR A 24 10.55 -3.05 -15.47
CA THR A 24 9.31 -3.61 -16.01
C THR A 24 8.83 -2.85 -17.24
N PRO A 25 8.14 -3.52 -18.18
CA PRO A 25 7.68 -2.89 -19.43
C PRO A 25 6.72 -1.72 -19.21
N ASN A 26 5.93 -1.78 -18.13
CA ASN A 26 4.94 -0.77 -17.78
C ASN A 26 5.00 -0.45 -16.29
N GLY A 27 5.02 0.84 -15.97
CA GLY A 27 4.89 1.33 -14.59
C GLY A 27 3.43 1.35 -14.10
N ARG A 28 3.23 1.81 -12.86
CA ARG A 28 1.90 2.01 -12.26
C ARG A 28 0.98 2.81 -13.19
N PRO A 29 -0.28 2.51 -13.28
CA PRO A 29 -1.08 1.60 -12.47
C PRO A 29 -1.16 0.16 -13.01
N TRP A 30 -0.24 -0.25 -13.87
CA TRP A 30 -0.17 -1.62 -14.40
C TRP A 30 0.47 -2.56 -13.38
N PRO A 31 0.10 -3.85 -13.32
CA PRO A 31 0.48 -4.75 -12.24
C PRO A 31 1.90 -5.33 -12.36
N ALA A 32 2.66 -4.94 -13.38
CA ALA A 32 3.93 -5.58 -13.71
C ALA A 32 4.96 -5.59 -12.56
N GLN A 33 5.13 -4.48 -11.84
CA GLN A 33 6.09 -4.41 -10.73
C GLN A 33 5.65 -5.26 -9.53
N ALA A 34 4.35 -5.23 -9.19
CA ALA A 34 3.81 -6.06 -8.12
C ALA A 34 3.96 -7.55 -8.44
N LEU A 35 3.61 -7.97 -9.67
CA LEU A 35 3.73 -9.36 -10.13
C LEU A 35 5.19 -9.80 -10.25
N ALA A 36 6.11 -8.93 -10.64
CA ALA A 36 7.54 -9.24 -10.64
C ALA A 36 8.06 -9.61 -9.25
N ASN A 37 7.63 -8.89 -8.20
CA ASN A 37 7.94 -9.24 -6.82
C ASN A 37 7.35 -10.61 -6.42
N VAL A 38 6.10 -10.88 -6.78
CA VAL A 38 5.42 -12.18 -6.52
C VAL A 38 6.23 -13.33 -7.11
N ILE A 39 6.63 -13.21 -8.38
CA ILE A 39 7.41 -14.24 -9.08
C ILE A 39 8.79 -14.41 -8.44
N ALA A 40 9.49 -13.32 -8.17
CA ALA A 40 10.85 -13.36 -7.59
C ALA A 40 10.87 -13.96 -6.18
N LEU A 41 9.79 -13.76 -5.40
CA LEU A 41 9.64 -14.31 -4.06
C LEU A 41 9.04 -15.73 -4.05
N GLY A 42 8.70 -16.29 -5.21
CA GLY A 42 8.14 -17.64 -5.32
C GLY A 42 6.76 -17.78 -4.67
N ILE A 43 5.93 -16.74 -4.73
CA ILE A 43 4.58 -16.77 -4.18
C ILE A 43 3.62 -17.37 -5.21
N ASP A 44 2.94 -18.43 -4.85
CA ASP A 44 2.04 -19.18 -5.74
C ASP A 44 0.64 -18.56 -5.85
N ASP A 45 0.20 -17.79 -4.84
CA ASP A 45 -1.14 -17.20 -4.79
C ASP A 45 -1.11 -15.70 -4.53
N VAL A 46 -1.43 -14.92 -5.55
CA VAL A 46 -1.50 -13.44 -5.46
C VAL A 46 -2.59 -12.98 -4.49
N ALA A 47 -3.63 -13.79 -4.26
CA ALA A 47 -4.68 -13.45 -3.30
C ALA A 47 -4.20 -13.51 -1.84
N ALA A 48 -3.06 -14.13 -1.57
CA ALA A 48 -2.39 -14.07 -0.27
C ALA A 48 -1.47 -12.85 -0.11
N CYS A 49 -1.36 -12.00 -1.15
CA CYS A 49 -0.52 -10.81 -1.13
C CYS A 49 -1.29 -9.56 -0.73
N VAL A 50 -0.59 -8.63 -0.09
CA VAL A 50 -1.12 -7.32 0.31
C VAL A 50 -0.27 -6.22 -0.29
N LYS A 51 -0.89 -5.34 -1.09
CA LYS A 51 -0.27 -4.12 -1.59
C LYS A 51 -0.62 -2.96 -0.66
N VAL A 52 0.37 -2.37 -0.03
CA VAL A 52 0.24 -1.15 0.76
C VAL A 52 0.79 0.01 -0.05
N ASP A 53 0.02 1.06 -0.23
CA ASP A 53 0.45 2.23 -1.00
C ASP A 53 -0.28 3.50 -0.54
N ASP A 54 0.33 4.66 -0.77
CA ASP A 54 -0.19 5.98 -0.45
C ASP A 54 -0.65 6.76 -1.68
N THR A 55 -0.75 6.09 -2.82
CA THR A 55 -1.14 6.70 -4.11
C THR A 55 -2.25 5.91 -4.81
N VAL A 56 -3.11 6.62 -5.53
CA VAL A 56 -4.16 5.99 -6.36
C VAL A 56 -3.57 5.03 -7.40
N PRO A 57 -2.50 5.38 -8.16
CA PRO A 57 -1.89 4.43 -9.09
C PRO A 57 -1.32 3.17 -8.42
N GLY A 58 -0.78 3.28 -7.20
CA GLY A 58 -0.26 2.12 -6.47
C GLY A 58 -1.37 1.19 -5.97
N ILE A 59 -2.50 1.74 -5.53
CA ILE A 59 -3.69 0.94 -5.18
C ILE A 59 -4.26 0.23 -6.42
N LEU A 60 -4.36 0.93 -7.55
CA LEU A 60 -4.82 0.32 -8.81
C LEU A 60 -3.88 -0.79 -9.29
N GLU A 61 -2.57 -0.64 -9.10
CA GLU A 61 -1.58 -1.69 -9.38
C GLU A 61 -1.90 -2.96 -8.59
N GLY A 62 -2.09 -2.86 -7.27
CA GLY A 62 -2.43 -4.00 -6.42
C GLY A 62 -3.78 -4.63 -6.77
N ARG A 63 -4.80 -3.81 -7.05
CA ARG A 63 -6.12 -4.28 -7.50
C ARG A 63 -6.03 -5.07 -8.79
N ARG A 64 -5.31 -4.56 -9.79
CA ARG A 64 -5.11 -5.23 -11.09
C ARG A 64 -4.25 -6.49 -10.98
N ALA A 65 -3.35 -6.54 -10.00
CA ALA A 65 -2.59 -7.75 -9.70
C ALA A 65 -3.42 -8.84 -9.01
N GLY A 66 -4.62 -8.52 -8.50
CA GLY A 66 -5.46 -9.46 -7.74
C GLY A 66 -5.05 -9.57 -6.27
N MET A 67 -4.43 -8.53 -5.70
CA MET A 67 -3.98 -8.48 -4.31
C MET A 67 -5.00 -7.78 -3.41
N TRP A 68 -4.93 -8.02 -2.12
CA TRP A 68 -5.51 -7.12 -1.12
C TRP A 68 -4.80 -5.77 -1.17
N THR A 69 -5.54 -4.68 -1.00
CA THR A 69 -4.98 -3.33 -1.09
C THR A 69 -5.30 -2.50 0.14
N VAL A 70 -4.30 -1.83 0.66
CA VAL A 70 -4.37 -0.97 1.84
C VAL A 70 -3.84 0.41 1.48
N ALA A 71 -4.68 1.43 1.58
CA ALA A 71 -4.30 2.81 1.32
C ALA A 71 -3.88 3.51 2.62
N LEU A 72 -2.74 4.21 2.59
CA LEU A 72 -2.25 5.05 3.68
C LEU A 72 -2.80 6.46 3.54
N VAL A 73 -3.53 6.92 4.54
CA VAL A 73 -4.24 8.21 4.52
C VAL A 73 -3.38 9.33 5.10
N CYS A 74 -2.91 9.18 6.33
CA CYS A 74 -2.27 10.26 7.08
C CYS A 74 -0.73 10.21 7.03
N SER A 75 -0.14 9.02 6.88
CA SER A 75 1.31 8.86 6.77
C SER A 75 1.83 8.87 5.33
N GLY A 76 0.97 9.13 4.35
CA GLY A 76 1.30 9.14 2.93
C GLY A 76 1.51 10.52 2.33
N ASN A 77 1.90 10.54 1.06
CA ASN A 77 2.17 11.75 0.28
C ASN A 77 0.96 12.69 0.17
N ALA A 78 -0.26 12.17 0.26
CA ALA A 78 -1.47 12.98 0.11
C ALA A 78 -1.66 14.00 1.22
N LEU A 79 -1.23 13.69 2.45
CA LEU A 79 -1.19 14.65 3.55
C LEU A 79 0.08 15.52 3.49
N GLY A 80 1.22 14.93 3.10
CA GLY A 80 2.46 15.64 2.82
C GLY A 80 3.11 16.32 4.03
N LEU A 81 2.85 15.84 5.25
CA LEU A 81 3.37 16.39 6.48
C LEU A 81 4.48 15.52 7.08
N THR A 82 5.38 16.16 7.81
CA THR A 82 6.27 15.46 8.73
C THR A 82 5.47 14.87 9.89
N TRP A 83 6.07 13.92 10.62
CA TRP A 83 5.46 13.36 11.83
C TRP A 83 5.08 14.41 12.87
N GLU A 84 5.95 15.41 13.07
CA GLU A 84 5.67 16.54 13.96
C GLU A 84 4.49 17.38 13.44
N GLY A 85 4.46 17.67 12.12
CA GLY A 85 3.34 18.37 11.48
C GLY A 85 2.03 17.64 11.64
N TYR A 86 2.02 16.32 11.45
CA TYR A 86 0.86 15.47 11.68
C TYR A 86 0.35 15.54 13.12
N ARG A 87 1.25 15.41 14.09
CA ARG A 87 0.90 15.49 15.53
C ARG A 87 0.43 16.87 15.98
N ALA A 88 0.80 17.92 15.27
CA ALA A 88 0.39 19.29 15.57
C ALA A 88 -0.98 19.66 14.99
N LEU A 89 -1.59 18.80 14.15
CA LEU A 89 -2.93 19.05 13.61
C LEU A 89 -3.98 19.04 14.71
N SER A 90 -4.94 19.97 14.63
CA SER A 90 -6.16 19.87 15.43
C SER A 90 -7.00 18.68 14.95
N ALA A 91 -7.84 18.13 15.85
CA ALA A 91 -8.74 17.04 15.51
C ALA A 91 -9.67 17.38 14.34
N GLU A 92 -10.17 18.61 14.29
CA GLU A 92 -11.03 19.10 13.20
C GLU A 92 -10.27 19.13 11.86
N LYS A 93 -9.02 19.64 11.86
CA LYS A 93 -8.21 19.69 10.64
C LYS A 93 -7.85 18.30 10.17
N LEU A 94 -7.47 17.41 11.07
CA LEU A 94 -7.16 16.02 10.75
C LEU A 94 -8.37 15.31 10.11
N GLU A 95 -9.55 15.47 10.67
CA GLU A 95 -10.78 14.89 10.14
C GLU A 95 -11.14 15.45 8.75
N SER A 96 -10.92 16.75 8.52
CA SER A 96 -11.11 17.38 7.21
C SER A 96 -10.15 16.77 6.16
N GLU A 97 -8.88 16.61 6.52
CA GLU A 97 -7.88 16.00 5.62
C GLU A 97 -8.17 14.53 5.35
N ARG A 98 -8.60 13.75 6.36
CA ARG A 98 -9.06 12.37 6.17
C ARG A 98 -10.16 12.27 5.13
N LYS A 99 -11.21 13.08 5.25
CA LYS A 99 -12.32 13.09 4.29
C LYS A 99 -11.85 13.42 2.87
N ARG A 100 -10.98 14.41 2.73
CA ARG A 100 -10.39 14.78 1.44
C ARG A 100 -9.61 13.61 0.81
N ILE A 101 -8.78 12.95 1.60
CA ILE A 101 -7.92 11.85 1.13
C ILE A 101 -8.75 10.58 0.87
N HIS A 102 -9.75 10.27 1.70
CA HIS A 102 -10.70 9.19 1.44
C HIS A 102 -11.39 9.38 0.08
N ALA A 103 -11.91 10.58 -0.20
CA ALA A 103 -12.53 10.88 -1.48
C ALA A 103 -11.55 10.71 -2.67
N MET A 104 -10.27 11.03 -2.48
CA MET A 104 -9.25 10.81 -3.51
C MET A 104 -9.08 9.32 -3.84
N PHE A 105 -9.20 8.43 -2.85
CA PHE A 105 -9.05 6.98 -3.06
C PHE A 105 -10.32 6.28 -3.57
N GLU A 106 -11.48 6.93 -3.59
CA GLU A 106 -12.76 6.31 -4.02
C GLU A 106 -12.66 5.63 -5.39
N SER A 107 -11.99 6.27 -6.35
CA SER A 107 -11.85 5.74 -7.71
C SER A 107 -11.00 4.46 -7.79
N SER A 108 -10.09 4.26 -6.84
CA SER A 108 -9.21 3.08 -6.78
C SER A 108 -9.76 1.94 -5.93
N ARG A 109 -10.82 2.19 -5.15
CA ARG A 109 -11.51 1.20 -4.31
C ARG A 109 -10.55 0.32 -3.48
N PRO A 110 -9.70 0.88 -2.62
CA PRO A 110 -8.86 0.07 -1.74
C PRO A 110 -9.73 -0.84 -0.86
N HIS A 111 -9.22 -2.01 -0.48
CA HIS A 111 -9.93 -2.89 0.45
C HIS A 111 -9.94 -2.33 1.87
N TYR A 112 -8.90 -1.59 2.22
CA TYR A 112 -8.74 -0.94 3.52
C TYR A 112 -8.14 0.46 3.35
N LEU A 113 -8.55 1.37 4.24
CA LEU A 113 -7.93 2.67 4.43
C LEU A 113 -7.47 2.75 5.89
N ILE A 114 -6.21 3.08 6.11
CA ILE A 114 -5.61 3.24 7.44
C ILE A 114 -4.90 4.59 7.53
N ASP A 115 -4.87 5.18 8.70
CA ASP A 115 -4.19 6.45 8.88
C ASP A 115 -2.67 6.29 8.79
N THR A 116 -2.15 5.28 9.46
CA THR A 116 -0.71 5.04 9.55
C THR A 116 -0.38 3.55 9.40
N ILE A 117 0.87 3.27 9.05
CA ILE A 117 1.36 1.89 8.91
C ILE A 117 1.25 1.06 10.20
N ASN A 118 1.15 1.71 11.36
CA ASN A 118 1.00 1.03 12.64
C ASN A 118 -0.29 0.22 12.76
N GLU A 119 -1.30 0.53 11.96
CA GLU A 119 -2.59 -0.19 11.91
C GLU A 119 -2.54 -1.43 11.00
N LEU A 120 -1.48 -1.56 10.19
CA LEU A 120 -1.36 -2.67 9.24
C LEU A 120 -1.43 -4.07 9.89
N PRO A 121 -0.85 -4.34 11.07
CA PRO A 121 -0.97 -5.65 11.71
C PRO A 121 -2.43 -6.10 11.95
N GLU A 122 -3.32 -5.18 12.32
CA GLU A 122 -4.75 -5.47 12.51
C GLU A 122 -5.44 -5.78 11.17
N VAL A 123 -5.10 -5.04 10.13
CA VAL A 123 -5.58 -5.29 8.76
C VAL A 123 -5.13 -6.67 8.27
N ILE A 124 -3.86 -7.03 8.48
CA ILE A 124 -3.34 -8.36 8.11
C ILE A 124 -4.09 -9.48 8.86
N ALA A 125 -4.35 -9.27 10.15
CA ALA A 125 -5.12 -10.23 10.94
C ALA A 125 -6.56 -10.40 10.38
N ASP A 126 -7.19 -9.31 9.93
CA ASP A 126 -8.50 -9.36 9.31
C ASP A 126 -8.47 -10.06 7.94
N ILE A 127 -7.51 -9.73 7.09
CA ILE A 127 -7.30 -10.41 5.79
C ILE A 127 -7.14 -11.92 6.01
N ASN A 128 -6.34 -12.34 6.98
CA ASN A 128 -6.16 -13.76 7.30
C ASN A 128 -7.48 -14.43 7.70
N ARG A 129 -8.32 -13.76 8.49
CA ARG A 129 -9.67 -14.27 8.84
C ARG A 129 -10.57 -14.39 7.62
N ARG A 130 -10.51 -13.44 6.69
CA ARG A 130 -11.30 -13.44 5.46
C ARG A 130 -10.85 -14.56 4.51
N LEU A 131 -9.55 -14.71 4.32
CA LEU A 131 -8.97 -15.82 3.53
C LEU A 131 -9.36 -17.18 4.10
N ALA A 132 -9.33 -17.36 5.43
CA ALA A 132 -9.74 -18.59 6.10
C ALA A 132 -11.24 -18.93 5.86
N LYS A 133 -12.07 -17.95 5.53
CA LYS A 133 -13.48 -18.12 5.14
C LYS A 133 -13.67 -18.29 3.63
N GLY A 134 -12.59 -18.32 2.85
CA GLY A 134 -12.63 -18.43 1.39
C GLY A 134 -12.93 -17.10 0.68
N GLU A 135 -12.84 -15.96 1.37
CA GLU A 135 -12.97 -14.65 0.73
C GLU A 135 -11.70 -14.34 -0.07
N MET A 136 -11.87 -13.76 -1.25
CA MET A 136 -10.77 -13.40 -2.14
C MET A 136 -10.80 -11.88 -2.41
N PRO A 137 -9.64 -11.24 -2.66
CA PRO A 137 -9.63 -9.88 -3.13
C PRO A 137 -10.31 -9.81 -4.50
N GLN A 138 -11.29 -8.92 -4.66
CA GLN A 138 -11.94 -8.75 -5.95
C GLN A 138 -11.04 -7.96 -6.88
N ALA A 139 -10.72 -8.54 -8.04
CA ALA A 139 -10.07 -7.83 -9.13
C ALA A 139 -10.97 -6.70 -9.65
N SER A 140 -10.35 -5.61 -10.10
CA SER A 140 -11.06 -4.44 -10.66
C SER A 140 -11.46 -4.70 -12.10
#